data_cf0edd2504e13f72b2e2edb271ee2c01
#
_entry.id   cf0edd2504e13f72b2e2edb271ee2c01
#
_cell.length_a   1.000
_cell.length_b   1.000
_cell.length_c   1.000
_cell.angle_alpha   90.00
_cell.angle_beta   90.00
_cell.angle_gamma   90.00
#
_symmetry.space_group_name_H-M   'P 1'
#
loop_
_entity.id
_entity.type
_entity.pdbx_description
1 polymer ?
#
loop_
_entity_poly.entity_id
_entity_poly.type
_entity_poly.pdbx_seq_one_letter_code
_entity_poly.pdbx_strand_id
1 'polypeptide(L)'
;MRKLIGSALVLGGVSAASFWLLTEPKRLDAATLAELGAGDATRGERIFWAGGCTSCHSRPKSEGDARLELAGGLELKTPFGTFVAPNISPDPQDGIGSWSLEDFANAMMRGVAPDGSHLYPSFP
;
A
#
# COMPACT_ATOMS: atom_id res chain seq x y z
N MET A 1 26.85 -30.53 23.95
CA MET A 1 26.11 -29.29 24.20
C MET A 1 26.60 -28.12 23.33
N ARG A 2 27.88 -27.74 23.36
CA ARG A 2 28.40 -26.60 22.56
C ARG A 2 28.13 -26.71 21.03
N LYS A 3 28.29 -27.92 20.46
CA LYS A 3 28.00 -28.13 19.00
C LYS A 3 26.51 -27.99 18.67
N LEU A 4 25.60 -28.46 19.55
CA LEU A 4 24.15 -28.33 19.36
C LEU A 4 23.70 -26.88 19.44
N ILE A 5 24.27 -26.11 20.37
CA ILE A 5 24.00 -24.65 20.48
C ILE A 5 24.50 -23.92 19.23
N GLY A 6 25.70 -24.23 18.75
CA GLY A 6 26.23 -23.64 17.51
C GLY A 6 25.35 -23.92 16.30
N SER A 7 24.88 -25.17 16.14
CA SER A 7 23.97 -25.54 15.04
C SER A 7 22.64 -24.83 15.14
N ALA A 8 22.06 -24.70 16.34
CA ALA A 8 20.80 -24.00 16.55
C ALA A 8 20.90 -22.50 16.22
N LEU A 9 22.02 -21.85 16.57
CA LEU A 9 22.27 -20.45 16.24
C LEU A 9 22.41 -20.23 14.73
N VAL A 10 23.12 -21.12 14.04
CA VAL A 10 23.27 -21.05 12.58
C VAL A 10 21.92 -21.23 11.89
N LEU A 11 21.14 -22.23 12.28
CA LEU A 11 19.80 -22.47 11.72
C LEU A 11 18.87 -21.28 11.98
N GLY A 12 18.89 -20.72 13.19
CA GLY A 12 18.12 -19.54 13.54
C GLY A 12 18.51 -18.32 12.68
N GLY A 13 19.80 -18.10 12.50
CA GLY A 13 20.31 -17.02 11.65
C GLY A 13 19.91 -17.18 10.18
N VAL A 14 20.04 -18.38 9.63
CA VAL A 14 19.64 -18.69 8.25
C VAL A 14 18.11 -18.51 8.09
N SER A 15 17.32 -18.99 9.03
CA SER A 15 15.86 -18.82 8.98
C SER A 15 15.44 -17.35 9.04
N ALA A 16 16.04 -16.56 9.92
CA ALA A 16 15.78 -15.13 10.03
C ALA A 16 16.17 -14.37 8.76
N ALA A 17 17.35 -14.66 8.19
CA ALA A 17 17.80 -14.07 6.95
C ALA A 17 16.90 -14.45 5.77
N SER A 18 16.52 -15.72 5.68
CA SER A 18 15.58 -16.18 4.64
C SER A 18 14.22 -15.50 4.76
N PHE A 19 13.68 -15.41 5.99
CA PHE A 19 12.43 -14.72 6.25
C PHE A 19 12.51 -13.25 5.79
N TRP A 20 13.56 -12.54 6.17
CA TRP A 20 13.78 -11.15 5.79
C TRP A 20 13.82 -10.99 4.26
N LEU A 21 14.63 -11.78 3.56
CA LEU A 21 14.77 -11.71 2.10
C LEU A 21 13.47 -12.06 1.35
N LEU A 22 12.66 -12.98 1.89
CA LEU A 22 11.41 -13.38 1.27
C LEU A 22 10.26 -12.40 1.55
N THR A 23 10.35 -11.63 2.63
CA THR A 23 9.30 -10.69 3.04
C THR A 23 9.67 -9.23 2.78
N GLU A 24 10.87 -8.95 2.26
CA GLU A 24 11.28 -7.59 1.91
C GLU A 24 10.33 -6.97 0.87
N PRO A 25 9.82 -5.73 1.11
CA PRO A 25 8.97 -5.03 0.15
C PRO A 25 9.71 -4.79 -1.17
N LYS A 26 9.16 -5.29 -2.27
CA LYS A 26 9.78 -5.13 -3.59
C LYS A 26 9.11 -4.00 -4.36
N ARG A 27 9.82 -2.93 -4.59
CA ARG A 27 9.39 -1.81 -5.43
C ARG A 27 9.48 -2.16 -6.92
N LEU A 28 8.82 -1.37 -7.74
CA LEU A 28 8.96 -1.40 -9.20
C LEU A 28 10.40 -1.08 -9.59
N ASP A 29 10.90 -1.79 -10.60
CA ASP A 29 12.21 -1.51 -11.16
C ASP A 29 12.21 -0.24 -12.03
N ALA A 30 13.40 0.30 -12.27
CA ALA A 30 13.57 1.54 -13.03
C ALA A 30 13.05 1.45 -14.47
N ALA A 31 13.08 0.26 -15.09
CA ALA A 31 12.58 0.07 -16.45
C ALA A 31 11.06 0.19 -16.47
N THR A 32 10.36 -0.47 -15.55
CA THR A 32 8.91 -0.36 -15.38
C THR A 32 8.50 1.08 -15.07
N LEU A 33 9.23 1.76 -14.19
CA LEU A 33 8.95 3.17 -13.85
C LEU A 33 9.13 4.10 -15.07
N ALA A 34 10.12 3.84 -15.90
CA ALA A 34 10.35 4.64 -17.11
C ALA A 34 9.22 4.48 -18.16
N GLU A 35 8.48 3.37 -18.13
CA GLU A 35 7.32 3.12 -18.99
C GLU A 35 6.04 3.82 -18.49
N LEU A 36 6.03 4.30 -17.25
CA LEU A 36 4.92 5.08 -16.69
C LEU A 36 4.92 6.46 -17.37
N GLY A 37 4.16 6.61 -18.42
CA GLY A 37 4.00 7.88 -19.10
C GLY A 37 3.30 8.94 -18.25
N ALA A 38 3.09 10.11 -18.84
CA ALA A 38 2.27 11.16 -18.22
C ALA A 38 0.85 10.63 -17.93
N GLY A 39 0.32 10.92 -16.74
CA GLY A 39 -1.02 10.53 -16.36
C GLY A 39 -2.09 11.15 -17.27
N ASP A 40 -3.17 10.43 -17.48
CA ASP A 40 -4.36 10.88 -18.20
C ASP A 40 -5.52 10.98 -17.19
N ALA A 41 -5.91 12.19 -16.83
CA ALA A 41 -6.94 12.44 -15.83
C ALA A 41 -8.31 11.86 -16.23
N THR A 42 -8.69 11.95 -17.51
CA THR A 42 -9.97 11.44 -18.00
C THR A 42 -10.04 9.92 -17.91
N ARG A 43 -8.95 9.23 -18.25
CA ARG A 43 -8.85 7.79 -18.10
C ARG A 43 -8.74 7.40 -16.64
N GLY A 44 -8.00 8.16 -15.85
CA GLY A 44 -7.86 7.98 -14.40
C GLY A 44 -9.20 8.07 -13.68
N GLU A 45 -10.04 9.04 -14.03
CA GLU A 45 -11.39 9.17 -13.48
C GLU A 45 -12.25 7.93 -13.73
N ARG A 46 -12.21 7.39 -14.95
CA ARG A 46 -12.94 6.15 -15.26
C ARG A 46 -12.46 4.96 -14.43
N ILE A 47 -11.14 4.82 -14.26
CA ILE A 47 -10.54 3.77 -13.44
C ILE A 47 -10.90 3.97 -11.97
N PHE A 48 -10.88 5.19 -11.47
CA PHE A 48 -11.27 5.55 -10.11
C PHE A 48 -12.71 5.10 -9.81
N TRP A 49 -13.64 5.37 -10.70
CA TRP A 49 -15.03 4.94 -10.54
C TRP A 49 -15.20 3.42 -10.72
N ALA A 50 -14.55 2.82 -11.70
CA ALA A 50 -14.58 1.39 -11.93
C ALA A 50 -13.96 0.58 -10.78
N GLY A 51 -12.89 1.09 -10.18
CA GLY A 51 -12.23 0.50 -9.00
C GLY A 51 -12.98 0.73 -7.68
N GLY A 52 -14.02 1.56 -7.68
CA GLY A 52 -14.84 1.79 -6.48
C GLY A 52 -14.09 2.45 -5.33
N CYS A 53 -13.09 3.27 -5.60
CA CYS A 53 -12.22 3.88 -4.58
C CYS A 53 -13.01 4.58 -3.45
N THR A 54 -14.11 5.25 -3.79
CA THR A 54 -14.99 5.91 -2.82
C THR A 54 -15.68 4.96 -1.85
N SER A 55 -15.80 3.68 -2.17
CA SER A 55 -16.48 2.72 -1.29
C SER A 55 -15.73 2.50 0.03
N CYS A 56 -14.40 2.57 -0.01
CA CYS A 56 -13.55 2.40 1.16
C CYS A 56 -12.92 3.72 1.63
N HIS A 57 -12.57 4.61 0.71
CA HIS A 57 -11.80 5.81 1.02
C HIS A 57 -12.64 7.06 1.29
N SER A 58 -13.97 7.02 1.08
CA SER A 58 -14.84 8.09 1.56
C SER A 58 -14.94 8.06 3.08
N ARG A 59 -15.15 9.23 3.69
CA ARG A 59 -15.47 9.30 5.13
C ARG A 59 -16.73 8.48 5.42
N PRO A 60 -16.76 7.66 6.49
CA PRO A 60 -17.96 6.90 6.86
C PRO A 60 -19.21 7.79 6.96
N LYS A 61 -20.29 7.34 6.36
CA LYS A 61 -21.58 8.06 6.30
C LYS A 61 -21.59 9.34 5.46
N SER A 62 -20.56 9.62 4.66
CA SER A 62 -20.59 10.71 3.69
C SER A 62 -21.52 10.35 2.51
N GLU A 63 -22.22 11.35 1.97
CA GLU A 63 -23.13 11.22 0.85
C GLU A 63 -22.84 12.28 -0.23
N GLY A 64 -23.29 12.05 -1.44
CA GLY A 64 -23.11 12.97 -2.56
C GLY A 64 -21.62 13.32 -2.78
N ASP A 65 -21.34 14.59 -3.00
CA ASP A 65 -20.00 15.09 -3.31
C ASP A 65 -19.02 14.97 -2.12
N ALA A 66 -19.51 14.90 -0.88
CA ALA A 66 -18.66 14.69 0.29
C ALA A 66 -17.93 13.34 0.26
N ARG A 67 -18.38 12.37 -0.55
CA ARG A 67 -17.67 11.11 -0.78
C ARG A 67 -16.35 11.30 -1.54
N LEU A 68 -16.23 12.37 -2.30
CA LEU A 68 -15.04 12.70 -3.07
C LEU A 68 -13.95 13.41 -2.26
N GLU A 69 -14.21 13.71 -0.97
CA GLU A 69 -13.16 14.18 -0.06
C GLU A 69 -12.07 13.12 0.16
N LEU A 70 -12.43 11.84 0.03
CA LEU A 70 -11.53 10.67 0.13
C LEU A 70 -10.69 10.63 1.42
N ALA A 71 -11.25 11.15 2.50
CA ALA A 71 -10.59 11.29 3.79
C ALA A 71 -10.39 9.96 4.54
N GLY A 72 -10.89 8.84 4.00
CA GLY A 72 -10.74 7.52 4.60
C GLY A 72 -11.56 7.32 5.88
N GLY A 73 -11.12 6.38 6.70
CA GLY A 73 -11.70 6.10 8.01
C GLY A 73 -12.63 4.89 8.07
N LEU A 74 -12.88 4.20 6.95
CA LEU A 74 -13.61 2.93 6.99
C LEU A 74 -12.79 1.86 7.71
N GLU A 75 -13.40 1.24 8.71
CA GLU A 75 -12.79 0.12 9.45
C GLU A 75 -13.08 -1.22 8.80
N LEU A 76 -12.03 -1.92 8.39
CA LEU A 76 -12.07 -3.29 7.88
C LEU A 76 -11.67 -4.25 9.00
N LYS A 77 -12.65 -4.93 9.59
CA LYS A 77 -12.43 -5.90 10.66
C LYS A 77 -12.02 -7.25 10.06
N THR A 78 -10.86 -7.75 10.42
CA THR A 78 -10.31 -9.02 9.95
C THR A 78 -9.87 -9.90 11.13
N PRO A 79 -9.60 -11.19 10.92
CA PRO A 79 -8.99 -12.04 11.95
C PRO A 79 -7.61 -11.57 12.43
N PHE A 80 -6.93 -10.73 11.66
CA PHE A 80 -5.60 -10.19 11.97
C PHE A 80 -5.64 -8.82 12.66
N GLY A 81 -6.81 -8.25 12.84
CA GLY A 81 -7.02 -6.93 13.43
C GLY A 81 -7.93 -6.03 12.59
N THR A 82 -8.07 -4.80 13.01
CA THR A 82 -8.85 -3.78 12.29
C THR A 82 -7.90 -2.93 11.46
N PHE A 83 -8.11 -2.93 10.15
CA PHE A 83 -7.42 -2.04 9.21
C PHE A 83 -8.33 -0.84 8.92
N VAL A 84 -7.75 0.33 8.86
CA VAL A 84 -8.49 1.56 8.56
C VAL A 84 -8.11 2.02 7.16
N ALA A 85 -9.10 2.22 6.28
CA ALA A 85 -8.85 2.76 4.95
C ALA A 85 -8.21 4.15 5.06
N PRO A 86 -7.04 4.37 4.46
CA PRO A 86 -6.32 5.62 4.61
C PRO A 86 -6.98 6.78 3.86
N ASN A 87 -6.60 7.99 4.23
CA ASN A 87 -6.89 9.19 3.47
C ASN A 87 -6.09 9.18 2.16
N ILE A 88 -6.79 9.19 1.02
CA ILE A 88 -6.19 9.27 -0.32
C ILE A 88 -6.56 10.58 -1.04
N SER A 89 -6.96 11.59 -0.27
CA SER A 89 -7.21 12.94 -0.82
C SER A 89 -5.92 13.57 -1.35
N PRO A 90 -6.03 14.63 -2.17
CA PRO A 90 -4.87 15.39 -2.64
C PRO A 90 -4.23 16.29 -1.56
N ASP A 91 -4.63 16.15 -0.30
CA ASP A 91 -4.00 16.87 0.80
C ASP A 91 -2.54 16.43 0.97
N PRO A 92 -1.55 17.36 1.00
CA PRO A 92 -0.14 17.00 1.08
C PRO A 92 0.33 16.57 2.47
N GLN A 93 -0.45 16.81 3.53
CA GLN A 93 -0.11 16.48 4.91
C GLN A 93 -0.82 15.21 5.37
N ASP A 94 -2.12 15.13 5.17
CA ASP A 94 -2.96 14.05 5.68
C ASP A 94 -3.35 13.02 4.60
N GLY A 95 -3.15 13.35 3.32
CA GLY A 95 -3.47 12.51 2.18
C GLY A 95 -2.25 12.07 1.38
N ILE A 96 -2.46 11.82 0.09
CA ILE A 96 -1.41 11.39 -0.84
C ILE A 96 -0.93 12.52 -1.76
N GLY A 97 -1.27 13.78 -1.47
CA GLY A 97 -0.95 14.93 -2.32
C GLY A 97 0.54 15.23 -2.46
N SER A 98 1.38 14.74 -1.53
CA SER A 98 2.83 14.84 -1.60
C SER A 98 3.52 13.64 -2.28
N TRP A 99 2.77 12.59 -2.63
CA TRP A 99 3.33 11.39 -3.25
C TRP A 99 3.82 11.66 -4.68
N SER A 100 4.93 11.06 -5.01
CA SER A 100 5.40 10.99 -6.39
C SER A 100 4.57 9.99 -7.21
N LEU A 101 4.68 10.04 -8.54
CA LEU A 101 4.10 9.00 -9.40
C LEU A 101 4.67 7.61 -9.06
N GLU A 102 5.95 7.55 -8.71
CA GLU A 102 6.60 6.31 -8.27
C GLU A 102 5.98 5.77 -7.00
N ASP A 103 5.74 6.61 -5.98
CA ASP A 103 5.11 6.20 -4.72
C ASP A 103 3.70 5.66 -4.97
N PHE A 104 2.91 6.37 -5.76
CA PHE A 104 1.58 5.94 -6.13
C PHE A 104 1.59 4.60 -6.90
N ALA A 105 2.48 4.45 -7.88
CA ALA A 105 2.62 3.23 -8.66
C ALA A 105 3.05 2.04 -7.78
N ASN A 106 4.00 2.23 -6.87
CA ASN A 106 4.41 1.20 -5.93
C ASN A 106 3.28 0.80 -4.98
N ALA A 107 2.52 1.75 -4.49
CA ALA A 107 1.35 1.46 -3.65
C ALA A 107 0.31 0.62 -4.40
N MET A 108 -0.06 1.02 -5.62
CA MET A 108 -1.10 0.36 -6.42
C MET A 108 -0.67 -0.99 -6.99
N MET A 109 0.58 -1.12 -7.45
CA MET A 109 1.04 -2.30 -8.19
C MET A 109 1.83 -3.29 -7.33
N ARG A 110 2.40 -2.85 -6.22
CA ARG A 110 3.26 -3.65 -5.34
C ARG A 110 2.78 -3.71 -3.89
N GLY A 111 1.81 -2.88 -3.51
CA GLY A 111 1.36 -2.77 -2.12
C GLY A 111 2.47 -2.26 -1.19
N VAL A 112 3.29 -1.33 -1.67
CA VAL A 112 4.42 -0.77 -0.91
C VAL A 112 4.21 0.72 -0.73
N ALA A 113 4.16 1.17 0.52
CA ALA A 113 4.05 2.58 0.88
C ALA A 113 5.37 3.35 0.65
N PRO A 114 5.34 4.71 0.63
CA PRO A 114 6.55 5.51 0.46
C PRO A 114 7.64 5.25 1.50
N ASP A 115 7.28 4.90 2.73
CA ASP A 115 8.20 4.54 3.81
C ASP A 115 8.77 3.12 3.69
N GLY A 116 8.34 2.36 2.67
CA GLY A 116 8.76 0.99 2.45
C GLY A 116 7.96 -0.06 3.21
N SER A 117 6.92 0.31 3.94
CA SER A 117 6.04 -0.65 4.61
C SER A 117 5.10 -1.36 3.62
N HIS A 118 4.66 -2.58 3.99
CA HIS A 118 3.63 -3.27 3.23
C HIS A 118 2.26 -2.66 3.50
N LEU A 119 1.52 -2.41 2.44
CA LEU A 119 0.10 -2.08 2.53
C LEU A 119 -0.72 -3.38 2.63
N TYR A 120 -1.82 -3.33 3.39
CA TYR A 120 -2.73 -4.47 3.47
C TYR A 120 -3.37 -4.73 2.08
N PRO A 121 -3.36 -5.98 1.58
CA PRO A 121 -3.79 -6.29 0.20
C PRO A 121 -5.33 -6.30 0.09
N SER A 122 -5.95 -5.15 0.23
CA SER A 122 -7.39 -4.93 0.10
C SER A 122 -7.73 -3.98 -1.06
N PHE A 123 -6.95 -4.09 -2.12
CA PHE A 123 -7.23 -3.37 -3.37
C PHE A 123 -8.27 -4.12 -4.20
N PRO A 124 -9.17 -3.40 -4.94
CA PRO A 124 -10.14 -4.02 -5.84
C PRO A 124 -9.49 -4.69 -7.04
#